data_b75319aae8746148b87c401e73ad6fb8
#
_entry.id   b75319aae8746148b87c401e73ad6fb8
#
_cell.length_a   1.000
_cell.length_b   1.000
_cell.length_c   1.000
_cell.angle_alpha   90.00
_cell.angle_beta   90.00
_cell.angle_gamma   90.00
#
_symmetry.space_group_name_H-M   'P 1'
#
loop_
_entity.id
_entity.type
_entity.pdbx_description
1 polymer ?
#
loop_
_entity_poly.entity_id
_entity_poly.type
_entity_poly.pdbx_seq_one_letter_code
_entity_poly.pdbx_strand_id
1 'polypeptide(L)'
;LMSAQNFFSQTTALALAAATFWAGPFQPLIVALGGIGMQAYLPDVYIGINYNNSDRLKRLAYHEFAHASHFTNSGDVFWGFLVAAEVFANGHGDQFSSNAGIIAVCESWAEHIGLIYTDRTYGTTSINYEQILETRRNESLNHIPIGLYNDLIDNSPDIVNACDANGNSCGVINDQVSGLTNAILFNLLDGTTTSPQIFINRLNSASSPALQNQINTLFADY
;
A
#
# COMPACT_ATOMS: atom_id res chain seq x y z
N LEU A 1 8.23 -26.92 3.27
CA LEU A 1 9.54 -26.66 3.85
C LEU A 1 9.67 -25.14 3.97
N MET A 2 9.48 -24.61 5.17
CA MET A 2 9.92 -23.23 5.47
C MET A 2 11.42 -23.18 5.20
N SER A 3 11.89 -22.20 4.44
CA SER A 3 13.33 -22.00 4.30
C SER A 3 13.92 -21.65 5.66
N ALA A 4 15.17 -22.00 5.90
CA ALA A 4 15.87 -21.64 7.13
C ALA A 4 15.86 -20.09 7.37
N GLN A 5 15.78 -19.31 6.30
CA GLN A 5 15.62 -17.85 6.34
C GLN A 5 14.27 -17.42 6.93
N ASN A 6 13.15 -18.04 6.56
CA ASN A 6 11.84 -17.75 7.15
C ASN A 6 11.80 -18.06 8.65
N PHE A 7 12.43 -19.18 9.05
CA PHE A 7 12.54 -19.50 10.46
C PHE A 7 13.41 -18.48 11.21
N PHE A 8 14.50 -18.07 10.62
CA PHE A 8 15.41 -17.08 11.23
C PHE A 8 14.77 -15.68 11.31
N SER A 9 14.07 -15.24 10.27
CA SER A 9 13.37 -13.95 10.27
C SER A 9 12.21 -13.92 11.29
N GLN A 10 11.41 -14.97 11.36
CA GLN A 10 10.32 -15.06 12.33
C GLN A 10 10.82 -15.15 13.77
N THR A 11 11.86 -15.92 14.05
CA THR A 11 12.44 -16.01 15.39
C THR A 11 13.13 -14.72 15.82
N THR A 12 13.79 -14.03 14.90
CA THR A 12 14.43 -12.73 15.17
C THR A 12 13.37 -11.65 15.39
N ALA A 13 12.30 -11.63 14.57
CA ALA A 13 11.17 -10.73 14.76
C ALA A 13 10.44 -10.97 16.08
N LEU A 14 10.24 -12.23 16.48
CA LEU A 14 9.65 -12.59 17.77
C LEU A 14 10.56 -12.18 18.95
N ALA A 15 11.86 -12.42 18.84
CA ALA A 15 12.83 -12.02 19.86
C ALA A 15 12.90 -10.50 20.01
N LEU A 16 12.80 -9.76 18.88
CA LEU A 16 12.78 -8.32 18.88
C LEU A 16 11.46 -7.79 19.48
N ALA A 17 10.32 -8.35 19.13
CA ALA A 17 9.04 -8.02 19.72
C ALA A 17 9.01 -8.29 21.23
N ALA A 18 9.58 -9.42 21.68
CA ALA A 18 9.72 -9.73 23.09
C ALA A 18 10.63 -8.74 23.83
N ALA A 19 11.77 -8.38 23.23
CA ALA A 19 12.69 -7.39 23.80
C ALA A 19 12.04 -6.00 23.92
N THR A 20 11.20 -5.62 22.96
CA THR A 20 10.52 -4.31 22.96
C THR A 20 9.44 -4.20 24.04
N PHE A 21 8.82 -5.32 24.43
CA PHE A 21 7.81 -5.33 25.49
C PHE A 21 8.36 -4.79 26.83
N TRP A 22 9.66 -5.00 27.09
CA TRP A 22 10.34 -4.54 28.32
C TRP A 22 10.99 -3.15 28.18
N ALA A 23 11.05 -2.59 26.98
CA ALA A 23 11.80 -1.36 26.71
C ALA A 23 11.05 -0.06 27.01
N GLY A 24 9.76 -0.11 27.36
CA GLY A 24 8.97 1.08 27.71
C GLY A 24 9.05 2.20 26.65
N PRO A 25 9.43 3.42 27.02
CA PRO A 25 9.44 4.58 26.10
C PRO A 25 10.45 4.45 24.94
N PHE A 26 11.40 3.54 25.02
CA PHE A 26 12.38 3.27 23.96
C PHE A 26 11.91 2.21 22.96
N GLN A 27 10.75 1.62 23.18
CA GLN A 27 10.19 0.58 22.32
C GLN A 27 10.19 0.94 20.82
N PRO A 28 9.69 2.11 20.38
CA PRO A 28 9.65 2.44 18.97
C PRO A 28 11.05 2.49 18.33
N LEU A 29 12.03 2.98 19.06
CA LEU A 29 13.41 3.06 18.59
C LEU A 29 14.04 1.67 18.43
N ILE A 30 13.83 0.78 19.38
CA ILE A 30 14.39 -0.58 19.33
C ILE A 30 13.75 -1.37 18.19
N VAL A 31 12.44 -1.22 17.98
CA VAL A 31 11.73 -1.88 16.87
C VAL A 31 12.21 -1.33 15.53
N ALA A 32 12.35 -0.01 15.38
CA ALA A 32 12.87 0.59 14.16
C ALA A 32 14.29 0.13 13.83
N LEU A 33 15.21 0.17 14.81
CA LEU A 33 16.59 -0.28 14.63
C LEU A 33 16.69 -1.77 14.32
N GLY A 34 15.85 -2.59 14.96
CA GLY A 34 15.77 -4.02 14.67
C GLY A 34 15.20 -4.31 13.29
N GLY A 35 14.18 -3.55 12.86
CA GLY A 35 13.62 -3.61 11.50
C GLY A 35 14.69 -3.32 10.44
N ILE A 36 15.44 -2.23 10.60
CA ILE A 36 16.56 -1.87 9.71
C ILE A 36 17.61 -2.97 9.70
N GLY A 37 17.98 -3.51 10.86
CA GLY A 37 18.94 -4.60 10.95
C GLY A 37 18.49 -5.87 10.26
N MET A 38 17.18 -6.19 10.31
CA MET A 38 16.64 -7.35 9.60
C MET A 38 16.62 -7.15 8.08
N GLN A 39 16.32 -5.97 7.59
CA GLN A 39 16.33 -5.68 6.15
C GLN A 39 17.68 -5.95 5.50
N ALA A 40 18.80 -5.70 6.20
CA ALA A 40 20.13 -5.97 5.69
C ALA A 40 20.41 -7.46 5.40
N TYR A 41 19.60 -8.37 5.94
CA TYR A 41 19.74 -9.82 5.80
C TYR A 41 18.63 -10.50 5.00
N LEU A 42 17.58 -9.75 4.64
CA LEU A 42 16.49 -10.29 3.82
C LEU A 42 16.79 -10.07 2.34
N PRO A 43 16.34 -10.98 1.45
CA PRO A 43 16.38 -10.72 0.03
C PRO A 43 15.48 -9.53 -0.31
N ASP A 44 15.86 -8.72 -1.29
CA ASP A 44 15.11 -7.56 -1.75
C ASP A 44 13.70 -7.93 -2.23
N VAL A 45 13.55 -9.14 -2.77
CA VAL A 45 12.27 -9.69 -3.21
C VAL A 45 12.17 -11.16 -2.83
N TYR A 46 11.06 -11.55 -2.19
CA TYR A 46 10.77 -12.92 -1.82
C TYR A 46 9.44 -13.40 -2.42
N ILE A 47 9.50 -14.39 -3.30
CA ILE A 47 8.33 -15.00 -3.93
C ILE A 47 8.09 -16.39 -3.34
N GLY A 48 6.94 -16.60 -2.70
CA GLY A 48 6.57 -17.87 -2.11
C GLY A 48 6.32 -18.95 -3.18
N ILE A 49 6.54 -20.22 -2.81
CA ILE A 49 6.43 -21.38 -3.72
C ILE A 49 4.99 -21.71 -4.15
N ASN A 50 4.00 -21.08 -3.56
CA ASN A 50 2.58 -21.37 -3.84
C ASN A 50 2.01 -20.60 -5.05
N TYR A 51 2.84 -19.84 -5.75
CA TYR A 51 2.43 -19.09 -6.94
C TYR A 51 2.61 -19.93 -8.19
N ASN A 52 1.60 -20.74 -8.49
CA ASN A 52 1.54 -21.61 -9.68
C ASN A 52 0.80 -20.98 -10.87
N ASN A 53 0.23 -19.79 -10.68
CA ASN A 53 -0.44 -19.03 -11.73
C ASN A 53 0.47 -17.91 -12.23
N SER A 54 0.73 -17.87 -13.54
CA SER A 54 1.67 -16.92 -14.15
C SER A 54 1.23 -15.45 -13.98
N ASP A 55 -0.07 -15.19 -14.01
CA ASP A 55 -0.59 -13.81 -13.93
C ASP A 55 -0.49 -13.28 -12.49
N ARG A 56 -0.79 -14.13 -11.52
CA ARG A 56 -0.54 -13.81 -10.10
C ARG A 56 0.93 -13.56 -9.82
N LEU A 57 1.82 -14.35 -10.45
CA LEU A 57 3.27 -14.19 -10.30
C LEU A 57 3.76 -12.85 -10.89
N LYS A 58 3.25 -12.48 -12.06
CA LYS A 58 3.57 -11.20 -12.71
C LYS A 58 3.14 -10.02 -11.83
N ARG A 59 1.88 -10.05 -11.34
CA ARG A 59 1.36 -9.03 -10.43
C ARG A 59 2.19 -8.93 -9.16
N LEU A 60 2.50 -10.06 -8.53
CA LEU A 60 3.34 -10.09 -7.35
C LEU A 60 4.73 -9.49 -7.62
N ALA A 61 5.34 -9.80 -8.76
CA ALA A 61 6.65 -9.24 -9.10
C ALA A 61 6.62 -7.70 -9.17
N TYR A 62 5.62 -7.12 -9.82
CA TYR A 62 5.47 -5.65 -9.84
C TYR A 62 5.12 -5.07 -8.47
N HIS A 63 4.32 -5.76 -7.67
CA HIS A 63 4.03 -5.38 -6.29
C HIS A 63 5.31 -5.29 -5.45
N GLU A 64 6.14 -6.32 -5.47
CA GLU A 64 7.42 -6.32 -4.74
C GLU A 64 8.42 -5.29 -5.28
N PHE A 65 8.46 -5.06 -6.59
CA PHE A 65 9.27 -3.98 -7.16
C PHE A 65 8.76 -2.59 -6.76
N ALA A 66 7.47 -2.42 -6.57
CA ALA A 66 6.92 -1.18 -6.02
C ALA A 66 7.40 -0.94 -4.59
N HIS A 67 7.45 -1.98 -3.76
CA HIS A 67 8.05 -1.90 -2.42
C HIS A 67 9.52 -1.51 -2.49
N ALA A 68 10.32 -2.16 -3.34
CA ALA A 68 11.74 -1.83 -3.49
C ALA A 68 11.96 -0.38 -3.94
N SER A 69 11.15 0.12 -4.87
CA SER A 69 11.20 1.52 -5.28
C SER A 69 10.74 2.48 -4.18
N HIS A 70 9.70 2.14 -3.44
CA HIS A 70 9.21 2.93 -2.31
C HIS A 70 10.26 2.98 -1.19
N PHE A 71 10.96 1.89 -0.92
CA PHE A 71 12.09 1.87 -0.01
C PHE A 71 13.16 2.91 -0.39
N THR A 72 13.51 2.97 -1.68
CA THR A 72 14.49 3.94 -2.18
C THR A 72 14.05 5.39 -1.95
N ASN A 73 12.75 5.67 -2.02
CA ASN A 73 12.17 7.00 -1.83
C ASN A 73 11.95 7.37 -0.35
N SER A 74 11.59 6.40 0.48
CA SER A 74 11.20 6.62 1.88
C SER A 74 12.31 6.35 2.91
N GLY A 75 13.28 5.50 2.58
CA GLY A 75 14.48 5.23 3.37
C GLY A 75 14.27 4.28 4.56
N ASP A 76 15.40 3.90 5.17
CA ASP A 76 15.48 2.85 6.20
C ASP A 76 14.59 3.09 7.43
N VAL A 77 14.44 4.35 7.86
CA VAL A 77 13.67 4.67 9.07
C VAL A 77 12.18 4.39 8.86
N PHE A 78 11.63 4.79 7.72
CA PHE A 78 10.24 4.49 7.36
C PHE A 78 10.00 2.97 7.34
N TRP A 79 10.89 2.23 6.67
CA TRP A 79 10.78 0.78 6.55
C TRP A 79 10.98 0.04 7.86
N GLY A 80 11.81 0.56 8.75
CA GLY A 80 11.91 0.06 10.12
C GLY A 80 10.59 0.16 10.88
N PHE A 81 9.87 1.29 10.73
CA PHE A 81 8.53 1.45 11.32
C PHE A 81 7.48 0.58 10.65
N LEU A 82 7.52 0.43 9.32
CA LEU A 82 6.62 -0.44 8.58
C LEU A 82 6.76 -1.89 9.04
N VAL A 83 7.97 -2.44 9.03
CA VAL A 83 8.23 -3.82 9.48
C VAL A 83 7.77 -4.02 10.92
N ALA A 84 8.01 -3.04 11.78
CA ALA A 84 7.51 -3.09 13.15
C ALA A 84 5.98 -3.14 13.20
N ALA A 85 5.29 -2.30 12.43
CA ALA A 85 3.84 -2.28 12.36
C ALA A 85 3.26 -3.62 11.89
N GLU A 86 3.84 -4.22 10.85
CA GLU A 86 3.43 -5.53 10.33
C GLU A 86 3.66 -6.67 11.32
N VAL A 87 4.80 -6.66 12.02
CA VAL A 87 5.08 -7.65 13.08
C VAL A 87 4.02 -7.58 14.18
N PHE A 88 3.65 -6.37 14.62
CA PHE A 88 2.61 -6.21 15.65
C PHE A 88 1.21 -6.54 15.14
N ALA A 89 0.93 -6.30 13.88
CA ALA A 89 -0.35 -6.62 13.24
C ALA A 89 -0.47 -8.10 12.83
N ASN A 90 0.63 -8.87 12.92
CA ASN A 90 0.74 -10.23 12.40
C ASN A 90 0.47 -10.33 10.88
N GLY A 91 1.12 -9.45 10.14
CA GLY A 91 0.97 -9.22 8.69
C GLY A 91 0.40 -7.82 8.43
N HIS A 92 -0.39 -7.67 7.39
CA HIS A 92 -0.93 -6.36 7.01
C HIS A 92 -1.98 -5.80 8.00
N GLY A 93 -2.51 -6.63 8.90
CA GLY A 93 -3.47 -6.21 9.92
C GLY A 93 -4.80 -5.76 9.31
N ASP A 94 -5.45 -4.85 10.04
CA ASP A 94 -6.68 -4.17 9.64
C ASP A 94 -6.60 -2.68 9.99
N GLN A 95 -7.62 -1.93 9.67
CA GLN A 95 -7.70 -0.47 9.95
C GLN A 95 -7.65 -0.10 11.42
N PHE A 96 -7.83 -1.06 12.32
CA PHE A 96 -7.80 -0.87 13.77
C PHE A 96 -6.43 -1.24 14.37
N SER A 97 -5.56 -1.84 13.58
CA SER A 97 -4.23 -2.23 14.02
C SER A 97 -3.38 -0.99 14.36
N SER A 98 -2.53 -1.13 15.33
CA SER A 98 -1.58 -0.07 15.69
C SER A 98 -0.68 0.22 14.48
N ASN A 99 -0.55 1.50 14.14
CA ASN A 99 0.20 1.98 12.96
C ASN A 99 -0.35 1.48 11.60
N ALA A 100 -1.63 1.15 11.56
CA ALA A 100 -2.33 0.75 10.33
C ALA A 100 -2.06 1.69 9.13
N GLY A 101 -1.91 2.98 9.39
CA GLY A 101 -1.72 3.99 8.35
C GLY A 101 -0.46 3.81 7.50
N ILE A 102 0.66 3.40 8.10
CA ILE A 102 1.90 3.20 7.36
C ILE A 102 1.81 1.95 6.46
N ILE A 103 1.17 0.89 6.96
CA ILE A 103 0.88 -0.32 6.18
C ILE A 103 -0.05 0.02 5.02
N ALA A 104 -1.13 0.76 5.27
CA ALA A 104 -2.09 1.17 4.24
C ALA A 104 -1.41 1.90 3.09
N VAL A 105 -0.54 2.86 3.37
CA VAL A 105 0.16 3.62 2.33
C VAL A 105 1.09 2.72 1.52
N CYS A 106 1.85 1.86 2.19
CA CYS A 106 2.84 1.01 1.54
C CYS A 106 2.19 -0.06 0.67
N GLU A 107 1.26 -0.81 1.23
CA GLU A 107 0.60 -1.93 0.57
C GLU A 107 -0.34 -1.48 -0.56
N SER A 108 -1.08 -0.39 -0.36
CA SER A 108 -1.97 0.12 -1.40
C SER A 108 -1.21 0.60 -2.62
N TRP A 109 -0.07 1.27 -2.42
CA TRP A 109 0.80 1.66 -3.53
C TRP A 109 1.34 0.46 -4.29
N ALA A 110 1.85 -0.55 -3.57
CA ALA A 110 2.40 -1.74 -4.19
C ALA A 110 1.33 -2.52 -4.96
N GLU A 111 0.12 -2.61 -4.42
CA GLU A 111 -1.01 -3.27 -5.07
C GLU A 111 -1.45 -2.53 -6.33
N HIS A 112 -1.56 -1.19 -6.28
CA HIS A 112 -1.85 -0.35 -7.44
C HIS A 112 -0.83 -0.57 -8.57
N ILE A 113 0.46 -0.50 -8.27
CA ILE A 113 1.52 -0.72 -9.25
C ILE A 113 1.50 -2.15 -9.79
N GLY A 114 1.31 -3.13 -8.90
CA GLY A 114 1.20 -4.54 -9.26
C GLY A 114 0.10 -4.78 -10.29
N LEU A 115 -1.06 -4.19 -10.11
CA LEU A 115 -2.20 -4.31 -11.01
C LEU A 115 -1.98 -3.59 -12.34
N ILE A 116 -1.73 -2.29 -12.30
CA ILE A 116 -1.64 -1.45 -13.51
C ILE A 116 -0.52 -1.91 -14.43
N TYR A 117 0.67 -2.17 -13.89
CA TYR A 117 1.79 -2.57 -14.74
C TYR A 117 1.65 -4.00 -15.28
N THR A 118 1.02 -4.89 -14.52
CA THR A 118 0.69 -6.23 -15.04
C THR A 118 -0.27 -6.14 -16.21
N ASP A 119 -1.33 -5.36 -16.06
CA ASP A 119 -2.31 -5.17 -17.11
C ASP A 119 -1.70 -4.52 -18.35
N ARG A 120 -1.04 -3.40 -18.22
CA ARG A 120 -0.39 -2.68 -19.32
C ARG A 120 0.66 -3.49 -20.05
N THR A 121 1.39 -4.37 -19.35
CA THR A 121 2.49 -5.13 -19.94
C THR A 121 2.03 -6.41 -20.60
N TYR A 122 1.03 -7.08 -20.04
CA TYR A 122 0.65 -8.42 -20.47
C TYR A 122 -0.76 -8.53 -21.00
N GLY A 123 -1.60 -7.50 -20.83
CA GLY A 123 -3.00 -7.52 -21.25
C GLY A 123 -3.77 -8.68 -20.59
N THR A 124 -3.47 -8.96 -19.33
CA THR A 124 -3.95 -10.16 -18.62
C THR A 124 -5.40 -10.08 -18.21
N THR A 125 -6.05 -8.95 -18.39
CA THR A 125 -7.41 -8.78 -17.94
C THR A 125 -8.42 -9.08 -19.03
N SER A 126 -8.95 -10.28 -18.97
CA SER A 126 -10.26 -10.60 -19.56
C SER A 126 -11.43 -9.93 -18.81
N ILE A 127 -11.16 -9.20 -17.77
CA ILE A 127 -12.10 -8.47 -16.94
C ILE A 127 -11.58 -7.03 -16.94
N ASN A 128 -12.43 -6.06 -17.16
CA ASN A 128 -12.15 -4.65 -16.90
C ASN A 128 -11.86 -4.47 -15.40
N TYR A 129 -10.64 -4.83 -15.02
CA TYR A 129 -10.19 -4.83 -13.65
C TYR A 129 -10.23 -3.41 -13.09
N GLU A 130 -9.87 -2.43 -13.93
CA GLU A 130 -9.96 -1.01 -13.64
C GLU A 130 -11.39 -0.63 -13.25
N GLN A 131 -12.40 -0.94 -14.06
CA GLN A 131 -13.80 -0.64 -13.75
C GLN A 131 -14.33 -1.35 -12.49
N ILE A 132 -13.85 -2.56 -12.17
CA ILE A 132 -14.27 -3.23 -10.94
C ILE A 132 -13.64 -2.58 -9.71
N LEU A 133 -12.41 -2.14 -9.82
CA LEU A 133 -11.71 -1.48 -8.72
C LEU A 133 -12.31 -0.11 -8.43
N GLU A 134 -12.63 0.66 -9.45
CA GLU A 134 -13.26 1.98 -9.35
C GLU A 134 -14.66 1.93 -8.74
N THR A 135 -15.32 0.78 -8.74
CA THR A 135 -16.64 0.63 -8.11
C THR A 135 -16.59 0.22 -6.64
N ARG A 136 -15.41 -0.10 -6.08
CA ARG A 136 -15.31 -0.62 -4.71
C ARG A 136 -14.95 0.44 -3.71
N ARG A 137 -15.88 0.68 -2.78
CA ARG A 137 -15.64 1.39 -1.53
C ARG A 137 -15.28 0.41 -0.42
N ASN A 138 -14.58 0.90 0.58
CA ASN A 138 -14.33 0.18 1.83
C ASN A 138 -13.73 -1.22 1.61
N GLU A 139 -12.53 -1.29 1.10
CA GLU A 139 -11.78 -2.53 1.21
C GLU A 139 -11.67 -2.91 2.69
N SER A 140 -12.03 -4.15 2.99
CA SER A 140 -12.08 -4.68 4.37
C SER A 140 -10.71 -4.81 5.04
N LEU A 141 -9.67 -4.57 4.29
CA LEU A 141 -8.29 -4.54 4.73
C LEU A 141 -7.82 -3.09 4.84
N ASN A 142 -6.78 -2.88 5.60
CA ASN A 142 -6.18 -1.58 5.84
C ASN A 142 -5.45 -1.04 4.60
N HIS A 143 -6.20 -0.77 3.54
CA HIS A 143 -5.68 -0.27 2.27
C HIS A 143 -6.39 1.01 1.86
N ILE A 144 -5.69 1.90 1.18
CA ILE A 144 -6.32 2.90 0.34
C ILE A 144 -6.99 2.13 -0.81
N PRO A 145 -8.27 2.34 -1.10
CA PRO A 145 -8.92 1.67 -2.22
C PRO A 145 -8.11 1.82 -3.51
N ILE A 146 -7.90 0.73 -4.23
CA ILE A 146 -7.02 0.73 -5.40
C ILE A 146 -7.65 1.53 -6.53
N GLY A 147 -8.98 1.51 -6.65
CA GLY A 147 -9.72 2.33 -7.59
C GLY A 147 -9.41 3.81 -7.43
N LEU A 148 -9.28 4.29 -6.20
CA LEU A 148 -8.88 5.67 -5.93
C LEU A 148 -7.55 6.05 -6.58
N TYR A 149 -6.55 5.17 -6.58
CA TYR A 149 -5.30 5.46 -7.29
C TYR A 149 -5.50 5.52 -8.81
N ASN A 150 -6.40 4.70 -9.35
CA ASN A 150 -6.70 4.71 -10.77
C ASN A 150 -7.39 6.00 -11.18
N ASP A 151 -8.45 6.39 -10.49
CA ASP A 151 -9.16 7.66 -10.70
C ASP A 151 -8.25 8.89 -10.54
N LEU A 152 -7.25 8.82 -9.67
CA LEU A 152 -6.28 9.91 -9.55
C LEU A 152 -5.38 10.08 -10.78
N ILE A 153 -5.13 9.03 -11.55
CA ILE A 153 -4.16 9.07 -12.66
C ILE A 153 -4.76 8.94 -14.05
N ASP A 154 -5.99 8.53 -14.14
CA ASP A 154 -6.65 8.51 -15.44
C ASP A 154 -7.06 9.94 -15.87
N ASN A 155 -7.54 10.09 -17.08
CA ASN A 155 -7.99 11.38 -17.60
C ASN A 155 -9.43 11.26 -18.12
N SER A 156 -10.18 10.33 -17.59
CA SER A 156 -11.52 9.99 -18.03
C SER A 156 -12.54 10.21 -16.92
N PRO A 157 -12.86 11.50 -16.60
CA PRO A 157 -13.84 11.78 -15.56
C PRO A 157 -15.13 10.99 -15.78
N ASP A 158 -15.56 10.27 -14.78
CA ASP A 158 -16.76 9.44 -14.86
C ASP A 158 -17.59 9.45 -13.56
N ILE A 159 -18.71 8.75 -13.60
CA ILE A 159 -19.59 8.55 -12.45
C ILE A 159 -20.00 7.07 -12.43
N VAL A 160 -19.56 6.35 -11.44
CA VAL A 160 -19.83 4.93 -11.31
C VAL A 160 -20.66 4.61 -10.07
N ASN A 161 -21.51 3.56 -10.17
CA ASN A 161 -22.21 3.05 -9.01
C ASN A 161 -21.24 2.27 -8.12
N ALA A 162 -21.09 2.72 -6.90
CA ALA A 162 -20.21 2.09 -5.93
C ALA A 162 -20.85 0.87 -5.27
N CYS A 163 -20.02 -0.08 -4.85
CA CYS A 163 -20.40 -1.21 -4.04
C CYS A 163 -19.42 -1.43 -2.88
N ASP A 164 -19.94 -2.03 -1.80
CA ASP A 164 -19.11 -2.49 -0.68
C ASP A 164 -18.32 -3.77 -1.04
N ALA A 165 -17.50 -4.26 -0.11
CA ALA A 165 -16.72 -5.49 -0.29
C ALA A 165 -17.58 -6.74 -0.56
N ASN A 166 -18.88 -6.72 -0.26
CA ASN A 166 -19.83 -7.79 -0.51
C ASN A 166 -20.60 -7.61 -1.83
N GLY A 167 -20.35 -6.53 -2.57
CA GLY A 167 -21.04 -6.21 -3.81
C GLY A 167 -22.40 -5.52 -3.63
N ASN A 168 -22.75 -5.06 -2.42
CA ASN A 168 -23.98 -4.30 -2.20
C ASN A 168 -23.78 -2.85 -2.65
N SER A 169 -24.81 -2.25 -3.25
CA SER A 169 -24.77 -0.83 -3.62
C SER A 169 -24.55 0.06 -2.40
N CYS A 170 -23.59 0.97 -2.48
CA CYS A 170 -23.19 1.86 -1.39
C CYS A 170 -23.03 3.33 -1.81
N GLY A 171 -23.65 3.71 -2.92
CA GLY A 171 -23.67 5.08 -3.42
C GLY A 171 -23.03 5.24 -4.78
N VAL A 172 -22.41 6.38 -5.01
CA VAL A 172 -21.79 6.76 -6.28
C VAL A 172 -20.40 7.28 -6.01
N ILE A 173 -19.44 6.92 -6.87
CA ILE A 173 -18.12 7.54 -6.93
C ILE A 173 -18.17 8.50 -8.12
N ASN A 174 -17.82 9.77 -7.87
CA ASN A 174 -17.82 10.83 -8.87
C ASN A 174 -16.38 11.30 -9.09
N ASP A 175 -15.70 10.65 -10.01
CA ASP A 175 -14.37 11.08 -10.41
C ASP A 175 -14.43 12.29 -11.34
N GLN A 176 -13.75 13.35 -10.95
CA GLN A 176 -13.53 14.57 -11.73
C GLN A 176 -12.05 14.96 -11.75
N VAL A 177 -11.19 14.10 -11.21
CA VAL A 177 -9.76 14.33 -11.14
C VAL A 177 -9.13 14.05 -12.49
N SER A 178 -8.15 14.85 -12.88
CA SER A 178 -7.37 14.61 -14.10
C SER A 178 -6.00 15.28 -14.01
N GLY A 179 -5.05 14.80 -14.81
CA GLY A 179 -3.73 15.40 -14.96
C GLY A 179 -2.71 14.95 -13.91
N LEU A 180 -3.04 14.02 -13.02
CA LEU A 180 -2.06 13.39 -12.15
C LEU A 180 -1.39 12.20 -12.85
N THR A 181 -0.28 11.76 -12.30
CA THR A 181 0.48 10.60 -12.83
C THR A 181 1.06 9.79 -11.69
N ASN A 182 1.37 8.52 -11.94
CA ASN A 182 2.08 7.68 -10.97
C ASN A 182 3.37 8.33 -10.46
N ALA A 183 4.08 9.08 -11.29
CA ALA A 183 5.30 9.78 -10.87
C ALA A 183 4.99 10.90 -9.85
N ILE A 184 3.91 11.65 -10.04
CA ILE A 184 3.47 12.66 -9.07
C ILE A 184 3.09 11.99 -7.75
N LEU A 185 2.26 10.94 -7.79
CA LEU A 185 1.84 10.22 -6.59
C LEU A 185 3.03 9.59 -5.86
N PHE A 186 3.94 8.95 -6.60
CA PHE A 186 5.14 8.34 -6.03
C PHE A 186 6.04 9.34 -5.31
N ASN A 187 6.22 10.54 -5.85
CA ASN A 187 7.03 11.58 -5.21
C ASN A 187 6.45 12.06 -3.87
N LEU A 188 5.18 11.80 -3.60
CA LEU A 188 4.55 12.10 -2.30
C LEU A 188 4.77 11.00 -1.26
N LEU A 189 5.24 9.82 -1.68
CA LEU A 189 5.46 8.64 -0.83
C LEU A 189 6.89 8.63 -0.26
N ASP A 190 7.31 9.72 0.35
CA ASP A 190 8.59 9.75 1.07
C ASP A 190 8.47 9.24 2.52
N GLY A 191 9.58 9.19 3.23
CA GLY A 191 9.66 8.68 4.60
C GLY A 191 8.80 9.39 5.64
N THR A 192 8.11 10.48 5.29
CA THR A 192 7.20 11.20 6.17
C THR A 192 5.72 10.92 5.89
N THR A 193 5.40 10.20 4.81
CA THR A 193 4.03 9.84 4.44
C THR A 193 3.60 8.54 5.12
N THR A 194 3.28 8.62 6.38
CA THR A 194 3.00 7.47 7.25
C THR A 194 1.51 7.16 7.44
N SER A 195 0.63 7.80 6.67
CA SER A 195 -0.81 7.51 6.70
C SER A 195 -1.52 8.02 5.44
N PRO A 196 -2.69 7.47 5.10
CA PRO A 196 -3.55 7.97 4.02
C PRO A 196 -3.86 9.45 4.17
N GLN A 197 -4.12 9.94 5.38
CA GLN A 197 -4.41 11.34 5.64
C GLN A 197 -3.21 12.26 5.31
N ILE A 198 -1.99 11.83 5.62
CA ILE A 198 -0.78 12.59 5.25
C ILE A 198 -0.62 12.59 3.73
N PHE A 199 -0.86 11.46 3.07
CA PHE A 199 -0.81 11.35 1.60
C PHE A 199 -1.77 12.34 0.94
N ILE A 200 -3.06 12.37 1.37
CA ILE A 200 -4.08 13.31 0.88
C ILE A 200 -3.66 14.77 1.11
N ASN A 201 -3.18 15.10 2.31
CA ASN A 201 -2.77 16.47 2.63
C ASN A 201 -1.62 16.94 1.75
N ARG A 202 -0.67 16.05 1.44
CA ARG A 202 0.45 16.36 0.55
C ARG A 202 0.02 16.51 -0.89
N LEU A 203 -0.87 15.63 -1.36
CA LEU A 203 -1.44 15.71 -2.70
C LEU A 203 -2.19 17.04 -2.88
N ASN A 204 -3.02 17.42 -1.91
CA ASN A 204 -3.68 18.71 -1.90
C ASN A 204 -2.68 19.88 -1.93
N SER A 205 -1.63 19.83 -1.10
CA SER A 205 -0.62 20.90 -1.04
C SER A 205 0.14 21.08 -2.36
N ALA A 206 0.26 20.02 -3.15
CA ALA A 206 0.90 20.02 -4.46
C ALA A 206 -0.06 20.39 -5.60
N SER A 207 -1.35 20.55 -5.33
CA SER A 207 -2.40 20.72 -6.32
C SER A 207 -2.96 22.16 -6.35
N SER A 208 -3.53 22.57 -7.49
CA SER A 208 -4.27 23.82 -7.58
C SER A 208 -5.55 23.80 -6.72
N PRO A 209 -6.10 24.95 -6.29
CA PRO A 209 -7.34 24.96 -5.48
C PRO A 209 -8.52 24.25 -6.13
N ALA A 210 -8.64 24.29 -7.45
CA ALA A 210 -9.70 23.58 -8.17
C ALA A 210 -9.51 22.06 -8.08
N LEU A 211 -8.27 21.59 -8.28
CA LEU A 211 -7.94 20.17 -8.20
C LEU A 211 -8.04 19.64 -6.76
N GLN A 212 -7.70 20.45 -5.74
CA GLN A 212 -7.90 20.09 -4.32
C GLN A 212 -9.36 19.75 -4.01
N ASN A 213 -10.31 20.54 -4.52
CA ASN A 213 -11.73 20.25 -4.33
C ASN A 213 -12.14 18.94 -4.96
N GLN A 214 -11.66 18.65 -6.18
CA GLN A 214 -11.92 17.38 -6.88
C GLN A 214 -11.33 16.19 -6.12
N ILE A 215 -10.07 16.29 -5.69
CA ILE A 215 -9.39 15.28 -4.88
C ILE A 215 -10.15 15.01 -3.58
N ASN A 216 -10.52 16.05 -2.85
CA ASN A 216 -11.25 15.91 -1.58
C ASN A 216 -12.62 15.26 -1.77
N THR A 217 -13.33 15.57 -2.86
CA THR A 217 -14.60 14.93 -3.20
C THR A 217 -14.39 13.45 -3.50
N LEU A 218 -13.43 13.13 -4.36
CA LEU A 218 -13.11 11.75 -4.72
C LEU A 218 -12.74 10.91 -3.49
N PHE A 219 -11.86 11.41 -2.62
CA PHE A 219 -11.50 10.72 -1.38
C PHE A 219 -12.68 10.56 -0.40
N ALA A 220 -13.67 11.44 -0.43
CA ALA A 220 -14.87 11.29 0.38
C ALA A 220 -15.86 10.27 -0.22
N ASP A 221 -15.76 10.01 -1.50
CA ASP A 221 -16.58 9.03 -2.21
C ASP A 221 -16.08 7.60 -2.01
N TYR A 222 -14.80 7.43 -1.69
CA TYR A 222 -14.18 6.15 -1.33
C TYR A 222 -14.16 5.92 0.18
#